data_69adbbf4a979f877f96a20b33520d0d0
#
_entry.id   69adbbf4a979f877f96a20b33520d0d0
#
_cell.length_a   1.000
_cell.length_b   1.000
_cell.length_c   1.000
_cell.angle_alpha   90.00
_cell.angle_beta   90.00
_cell.angle_gamma   90.00
#
_symmetry.space_group_name_H-M   'P 1'
#
loop_
_entity.id
_entity.type
_entity.pdbx_description
1 polymer ?
#
loop_
_entity_poly.entity_id
_entity_poly.type
_entity_poly.pdbx_seq_one_letter_code
_entity_poly.pdbx_strand_id
1 'polypeptide(L)'
;MNGPYYFDHAASAPRRDEVTLAMAPWQRGVVGNPTGSHRAARDARRAIEEARDDVADSVGAQPGGVIFTGGGTESCHLAIVGVANRHRRTHASTSIVVSRIEHHAILDAARAMARDCSSVTVRYVDVGRDGVVDLESLRAAVATDTAVVSVMTVNNETGVVQPIDDVARIARAASHGASVVHTDAIAAAPWLDLPTATGAVDMVSVCAHKLGGPVNAGALVVRGDRSLDAVVPGGGQEQGRRGGTVDVAAAVGLAAALRATVRDRAHVNPRVVALQAKLIDGVSKLTGAEVTAVASPRVAGTVHVTFDGLASDELLFLLDQAGVYASAAASCSSGAGASSHVLEAMGVAADRARGSLRLSMGRETSESDVDAVLGILADSVRRLR
;
A
#
# COMPACT_ATOMS: atom_id res chain seq x y z
N MET A 1 23.31 -20.88 14.51
CA MET A 1 21.98 -20.52 13.98
C MET A 1 22.20 -19.33 13.07
N ASN A 2 21.95 -19.51 11.77
CA ASN A 2 21.92 -18.39 10.82
C ASN A 2 20.54 -17.73 10.96
N GLY A 3 20.46 -16.48 11.32
CA GLY A 3 19.21 -15.73 11.45
C GLY A 3 19.47 -14.31 11.93
N PRO A 4 18.47 -13.43 11.94
CA PRO A 4 17.05 -13.70 11.70
C PRO A 4 16.69 -13.79 10.21
N TYR A 5 15.66 -14.59 9.88
CA TYR A 5 15.06 -14.68 8.55
C TYR A 5 13.90 -13.68 8.45
N TYR A 6 14.08 -12.62 7.68
CA TYR A 6 13.09 -11.56 7.56
C TYR A 6 12.10 -11.83 6.42
N PHE A 7 10.88 -12.22 6.77
CA PHE A 7 9.77 -12.53 5.86
C PHE A 7 8.56 -11.62 6.06
N ASP A 8 8.82 -10.35 6.47
CA ASP A 8 7.76 -9.34 6.66
C ASP A 8 8.01 -8.05 5.86
N HIS A 9 8.55 -8.18 4.65
CA HIS A 9 8.81 -7.05 3.74
C HIS A 9 7.54 -6.29 3.35
N ALA A 10 6.38 -6.95 3.35
CA ALA A 10 5.09 -6.29 3.09
C ALA A 10 4.64 -5.37 4.24
N ALA A 11 5.15 -5.53 5.44
CA ALA A 11 4.95 -4.58 6.54
C ALA A 11 5.96 -3.42 6.46
N SER A 12 7.26 -3.71 6.33
CA SER A 12 8.31 -2.70 6.13
C SER A 12 9.52 -3.35 5.47
N ALA A 13 10.08 -2.75 4.43
CA ALA A 13 11.29 -3.25 3.80
C ALA A 13 12.54 -2.74 4.54
N PRO A 14 13.62 -3.55 4.63
CA PRO A 14 14.90 -3.11 5.18
C PRO A 14 15.41 -1.85 4.48
N ARG A 15 16.01 -0.95 5.28
CA ARG A 15 16.54 0.32 4.80
C ARG A 15 17.60 0.10 3.72
N ARG A 16 17.51 0.85 2.62
CA ARG A 16 18.54 0.89 1.58
C ARG A 16 19.67 1.83 1.98
N ASP A 17 20.92 1.43 1.81
CA ASP A 17 22.09 2.27 2.12
C ASP A 17 22.10 3.55 1.28
N GLU A 18 21.77 3.47 0.01
CA GLU A 18 21.67 4.62 -0.90
C GLU A 18 20.61 5.65 -0.44
N VAL A 19 19.52 5.20 0.17
CA VAL A 19 18.52 6.09 0.78
C VAL A 19 19.09 6.78 2.02
N THR A 20 19.80 6.03 2.86
CA THR A 20 20.46 6.59 4.05
C THR A 20 21.48 7.66 3.65
N LEU A 21 22.27 7.39 2.61
CA LEU A 21 23.26 8.34 2.08
C LEU A 21 22.59 9.60 1.49
N ALA A 22 21.49 9.44 0.76
CA ALA A 22 20.76 10.58 0.18
C ALA A 22 20.11 11.46 1.26
N MET A 23 19.63 10.89 2.35
CA MET A 23 19.02 11.62 3.47
C MET A 23 20.04 12.32 4.37
N ALA A 24 21.26 11.78 4.49
CA ALA A 24 22.26 12.22 5.48
C ALA A 24 22.58 13.74 5.45
N PRO A 25 22.70 14.43 4.30
CA PRO A 25 22.93 15.88 4.26
C PRO A 25 21.79 16.70 4.89
N TRP A 26 20.57 16.17 4.88
CA TRP A 26 19.35 16.83 5.36
C TRP A 26 18.99 16.49 6.81
N GLN A 27 19.74 15.59 7.43
CA GLN A 27 19.58 15.18 8.82
C GLN A 27 20.63 15.77 9.77
N ARG A 28 21.59 16.51 9.23
CA ARG A 28 22.72 17.09 10.00
C ARG A 28 22.88 18.56 9.69
N GLY A 29 23.33 19.33 10.68
CA GLY A 29 23.60 20.75 10.52
C GLY A 29 22.34 21.60 10.38
N VAL A 30 22.48 22.73 9.66
CA VAL A 30 21.38 23.68 9.44
C VAL A 30 20.65 23.34 8.16
N VAL A 31 19.43 22.81 8.29
CA VAL A 31 18.49 22.68 7.16
C VAL A 31 17.58 23.91 7.16
N GLY A 32 17.62 24.69 6.08
CA GLY A 32 16.80 25.89 5.96
C GLY A 32 15.32 25.55 5.72
N ASN A 33 14.43 26.38 6.27
CA ASN A 33 13.00 26.28 5.89
C ASN A 33 12.87 26.59 4.39
N PRO A 34 12.28 25.72 3.55
CA PRO A 34 12.20 25.88 2.10
C PRO A 34 11.50 27.17 1.63
N THR A 35 10.69 27.81 2.49
CA THR A 35 10.01 29.09 2.19
C THR A 35 10.91 30.32 2.38
N GLY A 36 12.09 30.15 3.00
CA GLY A 36 13.04 31.23 3.24
C GLY A 36 13.78 31.72 1.98
N SER A 37 14.48 32.86 2.11
CA SER A 37 15.22 33.47 0.99
C SER A 37 16.75 33.25 1.05
N HIS A 38 17.30 32.79 2.18
CA HIS A 38 18.72 32.54 2.32
C HIS A 38 19.19 31.24 1.65
N ARG A 39 20.51 31.06 1.49
CA ARG A 39 21.11 29.94 0.75
C ARG A 39 20.59 28.57 1.22
N ALA A 40 20.63 28.28 2.52
CA ALA A 40 20.19 26.99 3.05
C ALA A 40 18.70 26.71 2.74
N ALA A 41 17.84 27.74 2.74
CA ALA A 41 16.43 27.59 2.37
C ALA A 41 16.26 27.29 0.86
N ARG A 42 17.06 27.96 0.01
CA ARG A 42 17.04 27.67 -1.44
C ARG A 42 17.55 26.26 -1.74
N ASP A 43 18.58 25.80 -1.05
CA ASP A 43 19.14 24.45 -1.20
C ASP A 43 18.08 23.40 -0.78
N ALA A 44 17.40 23.61 0.34
CA ALA A 44 16.31 22.75 0.81
C ALA A 44 15.14 22.71 -0.20
N ARG A 45 14.73 23.87 -0.74
CA ARG A 45 13.70 23.94 -1.77
C ARG A 45 14.07 23.17 -3.02
N ARG A 46 15.30 23.37 -3.51
CA ARG A 46 15.79 22.65 -4.69
C ARG A 46 15.76 21.14 -4.49
N ALA A 47 16.21 20.65 -3.33
CA ALA A 47 16.17 19.21 -3.02
C ALA A 47 14.73 18.65 -2.97
N ILE A 48 13.76 19.42 -2.48
CA ILE A 48 12.35 19.02 -2.53
C ILE A 48 11.84 18.95 -3.97
N GLU A 49 12.17 19.94 -4.81
CA GLU A 49 11.69 19.93 -6.20
C GLU A 49 12.38 18.83 -7.03
N GLU A 50 13.67 18.58 -6.86
CA GLU A 50 14.35 17.44 -7.47
C GLU A 50 13.73 16.09 -7.00
N ALA A 51 13.41 15.97 -5.72
CA ALA A 51 12.71 14.80 -5.20
C ALA A 51 11.28 14.67 -5.77
N ARG A 52 10.62 15.79 -6.02
CA ARG A 52 9.28 15.84 -6.64
C ARG A 52 9.32 15.35 -8.09
N ASP A 53 10.33 15.76 -8.86
CA ASP A 53 10.56 15.29 -10.22
C ASP A 53 10.76 13.77 -10.24
N ASP A 54 11.64 13.25 -9.38
CA ASP A 54 11.92 11.81 -9.26
C ASP A 54 10.67 10.98 -8.89
N VAL A 55 9.84 11.48 -7.98
CA VAL A 55 8.58 10.80 -7.60
C VAL A 55 7.62 10.82 -8.78
N ALA A 56 7.48 11.96 -9.45
CA ALA A 56 6.62 12.11 -10.62
C ALA A 56 7.02 11.14 -11.74
N ASP A 57 8.31 11.08 -12.08
CA ASP A 57 8.84 10.16 -13.09
C ASP A 57 8.58 8.69 -12.71
N SER A 58 8.81 8.33 -11.44
CA SER A 58 8.62 6.96 -10.96
C SER A 58 7.16 6.48 -11.00
N VAL A 59 6.19 7.42 -10.94
CA VAL A 59 4.76 7.11 -10.96
C VAL A 59 4.13 7.41 -12.32
N GLY A 60 4.82 8.09 -13.23
CA GLY A 60 4.31 8.49 -14.55
C GLY A 60 3.32 9.66 -14.44
N ALA A 61 3.76 10.75 -13.79
CA ALA A 61 2.94 11.94 -13.58
C ALA A 61 3.74 13.22 -13.82
N GLN A 62 3.08 14.38 -13.70
CA GLN A 62 3.74 15.67 -13.72
C GLN A 62 4.19 16.08 -12.30
N PRO A 63 5.33 16.73 -12.11
CA PRO A 63 5.82 17.15 -10.79
C PRO A 63 4.80 17.99 -10.00
N GLY A 64 4.08 18.89 -10.65
CA GLY A 64 3.03 19.69 -10.01
C GLY A 64 1.86 18.89 -9.44
N GLY A 65 1.72 17.62 -9.80
CA GLY A 65 0.74 16.69 -9.25
C GLY A 65 1.18 15.99 -7.96
N VAL A 66 2.45 15.98 -7.63
CA VAL A 66 2.98 15.31 -6.43
C VAL A 66 2.70 16.17 -5.19
N ILE A 67 2.17 15.54 -4.15
CA ILE A 67 1.93 16.14 -2.83
C ILE A 67 2.66 15.29 -1.80
N PHE A 68 3.70 15.81 -1.17
CA PHE A 68 4.39 15.10 -0.09
C PHE A 68 3.55 15.03 1.17
N THR A 69 3.54 13.86 1.80
CA THR A 69 2.74 13.54 2.98
C THR A 69 3.59 12.81 4.04
N GLY A 70 3.07 12.71 5.25
CA GLY A 70 3.70 11.97 6.34
C GLY A 70 3.59 10.45 6.22
N GLY A 71 3.27 9.91 5.04
CA GLY A 71 3.20 8.46 4.80
C GLY A 71 1.97 8.04 4.00
N GLY A 72 1.82 6.73 3.80
CA GLY A 72 0.73 6.16 3.01
C GLY A 72 -0.65 6.46 3.58
N THR A 73 -0.81 6.38 4.90
CA THR A 73 -2.08 6.67 5.57
C THR A 73 -2.55 8.11 5.31
N GLU A 74 -1.65 9.10 5.42
CA GLU A 74 -2.00 10.48 5.12
C GLU A 74 -2.31 10.67 3.63
N SER A 75 -1.57 10.02 2.73
CA SER A 75 -1.83 10.07 1.29
C SER A 75 -3.22 9.55 0.94
N CYS A 76 -3.58 8.36 1.44
CA CYS A 76 -4.90 7.75 1.24
C CYS A 76 -6.01 8.62 1.85
N HIS A 77 -5.79 9.12 3.09
CA HIS A 77 -6.74 9.97 3.78
C HIS A 77 -6.98 11.28 3.02
N LEU A 78 -5.91 11.90 2.50
CA LEU A 78 -6.01 13.12 1.68
C LEU A 78 -6.80 12.88 0.38
N ALA A 79 -6.59 11.73 -0.28
CA ALA A 79 -7.34 11.35 -1.46
C ALA A 79 -8.84 11.19 -1.16
N ILE A 80 -9.20 10.44 -0.12
CA ILE A 80 -10.61 10.15 0.21
C ILE A 80 -11.31 11.39 0.77
N VAL A 81 -10.77 11.95 1.84
CA VAL A 81 -11.41 13.05 2.58
C VAL A 81 -11.33 14.36 1.80
N GLY A 82 -10.18 14.64 1.17
CA GLY A 82 -9.97 15.86 0.41
C GLY A 82 -10.89 15.95 -0.81
N VAL A 83 -11.06 14.84 -1.54
CA VAL A 83 -11.98 14.79 -2.69
C VAL A 83 -13.44 14.85 -2.24
N ALA A 84 -13.83 14.07 -1.21
CA ALA A 84 -15.20 14.10 -0.70
C ALA A 84 -15.59 15.48 -0.15
N ASN A 85 -14.66 16.14 0.57
CA ASN A 85 -14.89 17.52 1.05
C ASN A 85 -15.06 18.51 -0.10
N ARG A 86 -14.28 18.39 -1.15
CA ARG A 86 -14.40 19.25 -2.33
C ARG A 86 -15.73 19.03 -3.04
N HIS A 87 -16.14 17.77 -3.24
CA HIS A 87 -17.37 17.41 -3.92
C HIS A 87 -18.63 17.93 -3.19
N ARG A 88 -18.70 17.73 -1.86
CA ARG A 88 -19.88 18.14 -1.06
C ARG A 88 -20.10 19.65 -0.98
N ARG A 89 -19.15 20.49 -1.42
CA ARG A 89 -19.36 21.94 -1.49
C ARG A 89 -20.36 22.35 -2.55
N THR A 90 -20.53 21.53 -3.58
CA THR A 90 -21.38 21.83 -4.75
C THR A 90 -22.45 20.78 -5.00
N HIS A 91 -22.48 19.70 -4.22
CA HIS A 91 -23.43 18.59 -4.37
C HIS A 91 -24.18 18.32 -3.05
N ALA A 92 -25.47 18.11 -3.14
CA ALA A 92 -26.34 17.84 -1.98
C ALA A 92 -26.08 16.45 -1.36
N SER A 93 -25.67 15.49 -2.17
CA SER A 93 -25.24 14.15 -1.74
C SER A 93 -23.86 13.82 -2.28
N THR A 94 -23.11 13.04 -1.52
CA THR A 94 -21.75 12.61 -1.88
C THR A 94 -21.59 11.14 -1.52
N SER A 95 -21.17 10.32 -2.46
CA SER A 95 -20.81 8.94 -2.15
C SER A 95 -19.31 8.69 -2.32
N ILE A 96 -18.77 7.85 -1.44
CA ILE A 96 -17.41 7.33 -1.48
C ILE A 96 -17.53 5.84 -1.78
N VAL A 97 -16.95 5.38 -2.89
CA VAL A 97 -16.97 3.98 -3.30
C VAL A 97 -15.59 3.38 -3.03
N VAL A 98 -15.53 2.31 -2.23
CA VAL A 98 -14.27 1.65 -1.84
C VAL A 98 -14.40 0.14 -1.93
N SER A 99 -13.31 -0.56 -2.25
CA SER A 99 -13.35 -2.02 -2.17
C SER A 99 -13.39 -2.50 -0.71
N ARG A 100 -13.98 -3.68 -0.47
CA ARG A 100 -14.00 -4.27 0.88
C ARG A 100 -12.63 -4.70 1.38
N ILE A 101 -11.65 -4.83 0.48
CA ILE A 101 -10.30 -5.27 0.78
C ILE A 101 -9.28 -4.13 0.87
N GLU A 102 -9.75 -2.87 0.93
CA GLU A 102 -8.86 -1.72 1.11
C GLU A 102 -8.12 -1.79 2.45
N HIS A 103 -6.96 -1.13 2.50
CA HIS A 103 -6.27 -0.86 3.76
C HIS A 103 -7.16 0.01 4.68
N HIS A 104 -7.05 -0.18 6.00
CA HIS A 104 -7.80 0.59 7.00
C HIS A 104 -7.65 2.12 6.84
N ALA A 105 -6.52 2.60 6.32
CA ALA A 105 -6.33 4.00 6.00
C ALA A 105 -7.41 4.58 5.06
N ILE A 106 -8.01 3.75 4.20
CA ILE A 106 -9.09 4.12 3.28
C ILE A 106 -10.45 3.81 3.91
N LEU A 107 -10.63 2.59 4.43
CA LEU A 107 -11.91 2.17 5.00
C LEU A 107 -12.33 3.06 6.17
N ASP A 108 -11.41 3.38 7.07
CA ASP A 108 -11.72 4.16 8.26
C ASP A 108 -11.86 5.65 7.93
N ALA A 109 -11.11 6.17 6.93
CA ALA A 109 -11.33 7.52 6.42
C ALA A 109 -12.73 7.67 5.81
N ALA A 110 -13.17 6.71 4.98
CA ALA A 110 -14.50 6.73 4.37
C ALA A 110 -15.60 6.60 5.44
N ARG A 111 -15.46 5.67 6.39
CA ARG A 111 -16.40 5.47 7.51
C ARG A 111 -16.50 6.73 8.39
N ALA A 112 -15.37 7.35 8.72
CA ALA A 112 -15.35 8.59 9.49
C ALA A 112 -16.12 9.71 8.78
N MET A 113 -15.89 9.88 7.47
CA MET A 113 -16.63 10.88 6.68
C MET A 113 -18.16 10.65 6.72
N ALA A 114 -18.62 9.42 6.56
CA ALA A 114 -20.05 9.09 6.59
C ALA A 114 -20.64 9.23 8.00
N ARG A 115 -19.89 8.92 9.05
CA ARG A 115 -20.31 9.11 10.45
C ARG A 115 -20.48 10.59 10.80
N ASP A 116 -19.52 11.42 10.35
CA ASP A 116 -19.43 12.83 10.76
C ASP A 116 -20.22 13.77 9.82
N CYS A 117 -20.72 13.28 8.69
CA CYS A 117 -21.46 14.06 7.70
C CYS A 117 -22.61 13.26 7.09
N SER A 118 -23.85 13.61 7.43
CA SER A 118 -25.07 12.92 6.99
C SER A 118 -25.32 12.96 5.46
N SER A 119 -24.68 13.88 4.74
CA SER A 119 -24.76 13.94 3.28
C SER A 119 -23.74 13.04 2.57
N VAL A 120 -22.88 12.34 3.34
CA VAL A 120 -21.87 11.41 2.80
C VAL A 120 -22.32 9.97 3.05
N THR A 121 -22.23 9.15 2.03
CA THR A 121 -22.48 7.69 2.10
C THR A 121 -21.26 6.90 1.63
N VAL A 122 -21.05 5.72 2.19
CA VAL A 122 -20.02 4.79 1.72
C VAL A 122 -20.70 3.62 1.03
N ARG A 123 -20.27 3.32 -0.19
CA ARG A 123 -20.68 2.13 -0.93
C ARG A 123 -19.49 1.22 -1.11
N TYR A 124 -19.68 -0.07 -0.88
CA TYR A 124 -18.61 -1.06 -0.92
C TYR A 124 -18.67 -1.88 -2.18
N VAL A 125 -17.50 -2.13 -2.77
CA VAL A 125 -17.32 -3.07 -3.89
C VAL A 125 -16.95 -4.42 -3.32
N ASP A 126 -17.71 -5.45 -3.68
CA ASP A 126 -17.47 -6.82 -3.27
C ASP A 126 -16.24 -7.42 -3.99
N VAL A 127 -15.75 -8.55 -3.47
CA VAL A 127 -14.61 -9.29 -4.05
C VAL A 127 -14.94 -10.77 -4.13
N GLY A 128 -14.36 -11.44 -5.13
CA GLY A 128 -14.45 -12.88 -5.27
C GLY A 128 -13.53 -13.64 -4.31
N ARG A 129 -13.70 -14.97 -4.23
CA ARG A 129 -12.79 -15.86 -3.50
C ARG A 129 -11.36 -15.82 -4.04
N ASP A 130 -11.19 -15.41 -5.27
CA ASP A 130 -9.91 -15.15 -5.93
C ASP A 130 -9.21 -13.87 -5.47
N GLY A 131 -9.86 -13.07 -4.59
CA GLY A 131 -9.34 -11.81 -4.06
C GLY A 131 -9.38 -10.65 -5.06
N VAL A 132 -10.08 -10.82 -6.20
CA VAL A 132 -10.26 -9.77 -7.22
C VAL A 132 -11.59 -9.06 -7.00
N VAL A 133 -11.61 -7.74 -7.18
CA VAL A 133 -12.85 -6.95 -7.07
C VAL A 133 -13.88 -7.37 -8.12
N ASP A 134 -15.15 -7.45 -7.69
CA ASP A 134 -16.26 -7.74 -8.56
C ASP A 134 -16.63 -6.48 -9.38
N LEU A 135 -16.40 -6.53 -10.69
CA LEU A 135 -16.63 -5.40 -11.58
C LEU A 135 -18.13 -5.08 -11.78
N GLU A 136 -19.04 -6.04 -11.58
CA GLU A 136 -20.48 -5.77 -11.59
C GLU A 136 -20.92 -5.08 -10.28
N SER A 137 -20.39 -5.53 -9.13
CA SER A 137 -20.57 -4.82 -7.85
C SER A 137 -20.04 -3.39 -7.93
N LEU A 138 -18.88 -3.17 -8.57
CA LEU A 138 -18.35 -1.83 -8.81
C LEU A 138 -19.31 -0.99 -9.65
N ARG A 139 -19.82 -1.53 -10.77
CA ARG A 139 -20.78 -0.81 -11.64
C ARG A 139 -22.03 -0.42 -10.90
N ALA A 140 -22.55 -1.30 -10.04
CA ALA A 140 -23.73 -1.03 -9.21
C ALA A 140 -23.49 0.00 -8.11
N ALA A 141 -22.26 0.07 -7.57
CA ALA A 141 -21.90 0.99 -6.48
C ALA A 141 -21.67 2.43 -6.96
N VAL A 142 -21.18 2.63 -8.19
CA VAL A 142 -20.86 3.97 -8.73
C VAL A 142 -22.11 4.63 -9.30
N ALA A 143 -22.32 5.90 -8.96
CA ALA A 143 -23.44 6.72 -9.45
C ALA A 143 -22.98 8.17 -9.70
N THR A 144 -23.89 9.03 -10.14
CA THR A 144 -23.59 10.44 -10.45
C THR A 144 -23.20 11.28 -9.22
N ASP A 145 -23.57 10.83 -8.00
CA ASP A 145 -23.17 11.44 -6.73
C ASP A 145 -21.83 10.92 -6.19
N THR A 146 -21.13 10.06 -6.94
CA THR A 146 -19.86 9.48 -6.50
C THR A 146 -18.73 10.49 -6.66
N ALA A 147 -18.17 10.91 -5.53
CA ALA A 147 -17.00 11.80 -5.48
C ALA A 147 -15.70 11.07 -5.80
N VAL A 148 -15.48 9.91 -5.16
CA VAL A 148 -14.25 9.15 -5.30
C VAL A 148 -14.55 7.65 -5.34
N VAL A 149 -13.84 6.96 -6.23
CA VAL A 149 -13.75 5.49 -6.28
C VAL A 149 -12.33 5.11 -5.91
N SER A 150 -12.15 4.26 -4.90
CA SER A 150 -10.83 3.80 -4.46
C SER A 150 -10.76 2.27 -4.48
N VAL A 151 -9.84 1.75 -5.28
CA VAL A 151 -9.47 0.34 -5.34
C VAL A 151 -7.96 0.23 -5.33
N MET A 152 -7.39 -0.48 -4.34
CA MET A 152 -5.95 -0.67 -4.24
C MET A 152 -5.39 -1.43 -5.44
N THR A 153 -4.19 -1.09 -5.90
CA THR A 153 -3.56 -1.79 -7.03
C THR A 153 -3.17 -3.23 -6.67
N VAL A 154 -2.68 -3.43 -5.45
CA VAL A 154 -2.26 -4.75 -4.93
C VAL A 154 -2.73 -4.89 -3.50
N ASN A 155 -3.39 -5.99 -3.18
CA ASN A 155 -3.77 -6.27 -1.80
C ASN A 155 -2.55 -6.59 -0.94
N ASN A 156 -2.39 -5.89 0.17
CA ASN A 156 -1.21 -5.99 1.05
C ASN A 156 -1.13 -7.29 1.88
N GLU A 157 -2.24 -8.04 1.98
CA GLU A 157 -2.26 -9.33 2.68
C GLU A 157 -2.00 -10.49 1.71
N THR A 158 -2.74 -10.56 0.62
CA THR A 158 -2.72 -11.68 -0.32
C THR A 158 -1.74 -11.51 -1.48
N GLY A 159 -1.34 -10.27 -1.77
CA GLY A 159 -0.52 -9.94 -2.94
C GLY A 159 -1.27 -9.94 -4.27
N VAL A 160 -2.59 -10.13 -4.28
CA VAL A 160 -3.42 -10.16 -5.49
C VAL A 160 -3.46 -8.79 -6.15
N VAL A 161 -3.23 -8.79 -7.47
CA VAL A 161 -3.26 -7.59 -8.33
C VAL A 161 -4.70 -7.32 -8.78
N GLN A 162 -5.14 -6.07 -8.67
CA GLN A 162 -6.50 -5.67 -9.07
C GLN A 162 -6.54 -5.12 -10.50
N PRO A 163 -7.68 -5.25 -11.21
CA PRO A 163 -7.85 -4.82 -12.61
C PRO A 163 -8.10 -3.31 -12.70
N ILE A 164 -7.09 -2.49 -12.39
CA ILE A 164 -7.20 -1.04 -12.22
C ILE A 164 -7.70 -0.31 -13.47
N ASP A 165 -7.31 -0.75 -14.67
CA ASP A 165 -7.78 -0.16 -15.93
C ASP A 165 -9.30 -0.35 -16.10
N ASP A 166 -9.82 -1.54 -15.80
CA ASP A 166 -11.26 -1.83 -15.83
C ASP A 166 -12.01 -1.05 -14.74
N VAL A 167 -11.44 -0.96 -13.55
CA VAL A 167 -12.00 -0.14 -12.46
C VAL A 167 -12.15 1.32 -12.91
N ALA A 168 -11.11 1.92 -13.47
CA ALA A 168 -11.13 3.30 -13.93
C ALA A 168 -12.14 3.50 -15.08
N ARG A 169 -12.18 2.58 -16.03
CA ARG A 169 -13.11 2.61 -17.17
C ARG A 169 -14.57 2.55 -16.70
N ILE A 170 -14.88 1.62 -15.79
CA ILE A 170 -16.25 1.43 -15.25
C ILE A 170 -16.64 2.64 -14.39
N ALA A 171 -15.76 3.11 -13.49
CA ALA A 171 -16.03 4.25 -12.64
C ALA A 171 -16.35 5.51 -13.45
N ARG A 172 -15.57 5.80 -14.49
CA ARG A 172 -15.83 6.95 -15.38
C ARG A 172 -17.12 6.83 -16.17
N ALA A 173 -17.41 5.63 -16.68
CA ALA A 173 -18.64 5.40 -17.42
C ALA A 173 -19.89 5.56 -16.54
N ALA A 174 -19.88 4.98 -15.33
CA ALA A 174 -21.03 5.00 -14.42
C ALA A 174 -21.27 6.38 -13.76
N SER A 175 -20.21 7.17 -13.55
CA SER A 175 -20.29 8.53 -12.99
C SER A 175 -20.37 9.63 -14.06
N HIS A 176 -20.44 9.29 -15.35
CA HIS A 176 -20.32 10.23 -16.46
C HIS A 176 -19.05 11.11 -16.37
N GLY A 177 -17.93 10.55 -15.88
CA GLY A 177 -16.65 11.23 -15.73
C GLY A 177 -16.54 12.13 -14.49
N ALA A 178 -17.56 12.20 -13.65
CA ALA A 178 -17.58 13.10 -12.48
C ALA A 178 -16.69 12.60 -11.32
N SER A 179 -16.63 11.27 -11.11
CA SER A 179 -15.85 10.71 -9.99
C SER A 179 -14.34 10.80 -10.23
N VAL A 180 -13.61 10.98 -9.13
CA VAL A 180 -12.16 10.82 -9.07
C VAL A 180 -11.86 9.34 -8.83
N VAL A 181 -10.93 8.76 -9.60
CA VAL A 181 -10.47 7.39 -9.38
C VAL A 181 -9.11 7.44 -8.67
N HIS A 182 -9.06 6.87 -7.47
CA HIS A 182 -7.86 6.73 -6.66
C HIS A 182 -7.43 5.27 -6.56
N THR A 183 -6.12 5.04 -6.48
CA THR A 183 -5.57 3.74 -6.10
C THR A 183 -4.51 3.87 -5.01
N ASP A 184 -4.58 2.99 -4.01
CA ASP A 184 -3.46 2.73 -3.13
C ASP A 184 -2.47 1.81 -3.84
N ALA A 185 -1.33 2.37 -4.25
CA ALA A 185 -0.25 1.63 -4.92
C ALA A 185 0.90 1.26 -3.97
N ILE A 186 0.71 1.38 -2.66
CA ILE A 186 1.76 1.20 -1.66
C ILE A 186 2.33 -0.22 -1.69
N ALA A 187 1.47 -1.23 -1.78
CA ALA A 187 1.89 -2.63 -1.90
C ALA A 187 2.34 -3.00 -3.32
N ALA A 188 1.93 -2.21 -4.33
CA ALA A 188 2.31 -2.40 -5.73
C ALA A 188 3.71 -1.86 -6.04
N ALA A 189 4.08 -0.74 -5.43
CA ALA A 189 5.28 0.03 -5.79
C ALA A 189 6.59 -0.78 -5.78
N PRO A 190 6.83 -1.75 -4.90
CA PRO A 190 8.03 -2.60 -4.95
C PRO A 190 8.11 -3.45 -6.21
N TRP A 191 6.97 -3.83 -6.81
CA TRP A 191 6.85 -4.94 -7.75
C TRP A 191 6.42 -4.53 -9.15
N LEU A 192 5.47 -3.58 -9.26
CA LEU A 192 4.86 -3.20 -10.53
C LEU A 192 5.48 -1.92 -11.10
N ASP A 193 5.46 -1.82 -12.42
CA ASP A 193 5.73 -0.56 -13.12
C ASP A 193 4.55 0.37 -12.92
N LEU A 194 4.70 1.35 -12.02
CA LEU A 194 3.59 2.22 -11.61
C LEU A 194 3.02 3.07 -12.75
N PRO A 195 3.83 3.63 -13.67
CA PRO A 195 3.30 4.32 -14.84
C PRO A 195 2.30 3.46 -15.64
N THR A 196 2.63 2.20 -15.85
CA THR A 196 1.75 1.25 -16.55
C THR A 196 0.60 0.79 -15.67
N ALA A 197 0.87 0.33 -14.44
CA ALA A 197 -0.12 -0.29 -13.56
C ALA A 197 -1.18 0.68 -13.02
N THR A 198 -0.89 1.98 -13.03
CA THR A 198 -1.79 3.02 -12.49
C THR A 198 -2.09 4.14 -13.49
N GLY A 199 -1.73 3.98 -14.76
CA GLY A 199 -1.86 5.02 -15.79
C GLY A 199 -3.29 5.48 -16.02
N ALA A 200 -4.26 4.61 -15.77
CA ALA A 200 -5.67 4.90 -15.97
C ALA A 200 -6.35 5.69 -14.84
N VAL A 201 -5.72 5.87 -13.66
CA VAL A 201 -6.38 6.53 -12.52
C VAL A 201 -5.95 7.98 -12.36
N ASP A 202 -6.75 8.75 -11.61
CA ASP A 202 -6.54 10.17 -11.37
C ASP A 202 -5.61 10.43 -10.19
N MET A 203 -5.60 9.56 -9.17
CA MET A 203 -4.78 9.72 -7.96
C MET A 203 -4.12 8.41 -7.54
N VAL A 204 -2.87 8.50 -7.11
CA VAL A 204 -2.05 7.36 -6.68
C VAL A 204 -1.38 7.66 -5.34
N SER A 205 -1.56 6.79 -4.36
CA SER A 205 -0.86 6.86 -3.08
C SER A 205 0.37 5.95 -3.06
N VAL A 206 1.52 6.49 -2.62
CA VAL A 206 2.77 5.75 -2.43
C VAL A 206 3.41 6.07 -1.08
N CYS A 207 4.25 5.17 -0.56
CA CYS A 207 5.04 5.42 0.64
C CYS A 207 6.45 4.83 0.55
N ALA A 208 7.36 5.36 1.37
CA ALA A 208 8.78 5.02 1.29
C ALA A 208 9.14 3.72 2.02
N HIS A 209 8.55 3.43 3.20
CA HIS A 209 8.99 2.32 4.05
C HIS A 209 8.79 0.93 3.43
N LYS A 210 7.89 0.76 2.46
CA LYS A 210 7.73 -0.47 1.68
C LYS A 210 8.83 -0.67 0.62
N LEU A 211 9.62 0.40 0.35
CA LEU A 211 10.66 0.45 -0.67
C LEU A 211 12.09 0.47 -0.07
N GLY A 212 12.19 0.34 1.26
CA GLY A 212 13.43 0.57 1.99
C GLY A 212 13.78 2.05 2.18
N GLY A 213 12.76 2.91 2.12
CA GLY A 213 12.83 4.32 2.44
C GLY A 213 12.47 4.62 3.92
N PRO A 214 12.40 5.91 4.30
CA PRO A 214 12.06 6.31 5.66
C PRO A 214 10.60 6.01 6.00
N VAL A 215 10.33 5.76 7.28
CA VAL A 215 8.98 5.81 7.84
C VAL A 215 8.47 7.27 7.78
N ASN A 216 7.15 7.46 7.84
CA ASN A 216 6.54 8.80 7.78
C ASN A 216 6.91 9.62 6.53
N ALA A 217 7.16 8.95 5.42
CA ALA A 217 7.36 9.56 4.11
C ALA A 217 6.44 8.89 3.08
N GLY A 218 5.66 9.71 2.39
CA GLY A 218 4.75 9.28 1.34
C GLY A 218 4.43 10.42 0.39
N ALA A 219 3.67 10.10 -0.64
CA ALA A 219 3.13 11.09 -1.56
C ALA A 219 1.75 10.66 -2.06
N LEU A 220 0.87 11.64 -2.25
CA LEU A 220 -0.30 11.54 -3.11
C LEU A 220 0.05 12.17 -4.45
N VAL A 221 -0.04 11.41 -5.51
CA VAL A 221 0.18 11.88 -6.89
C VAL A 221 -1.17 12.09 -7.56
N VAL A 222 -1.41 13.32 -8.01
CA VAL A 222 -2.65 13.75 -8.68
C VAL A 222 -2.36 14.00 -10.14
N ARG A 223 -3.14 13.42 -11.04
CA ARG A 223 -3.03 13.57 -12.49
C ARG A 223 -4.13 14.46 -13.04
N GLY A 224 -3.81 15.21 -14.07
CA GLY A 224 -4.75 16.15 -14.71
C GLY A 224 -5.21 17.27 -13.79
N ASP A 225 -6.39 17.81 -14.08
CA ASP A 225 -6.97 18.98 -13.38
C ASP A 225 -7.83 18.58 -12.16
N ARG A 226 -7.55 17.41 -11.56
CA ARG A 226 -8.30 16.95 -10.40
C ARG A 226 -7.95 17.79 -9.17
N SER A 227 -8.96 18.21 -8.45
CA SER A 227 -8.81 19.05 -7.27
C SER A 227 -9.32 18.37 -6.01
N LEU A 228 -8.71 18.70 -4.89
CA LEU A 228 -9.09 18.25 -3.56
C LEU A 228 -8.94 19.39 -2.55
N ASP A 229 -9.61 19.30 -1.44
CA ASP A 229 -9.43 20.22 -0.31
C ASP A 229 -8.32 19.72 0.61
N ALA A 230 -7.54 20.62 1.16
CA ALA A 230 -6.56 20.26 2.18
C ALA A 230 -7.25 19.66 3.40
N VAL A 231 -6.79 18.48 3.84
CA VAL A 231 -7.21 17.88 5.11
C VAL A 231 -6.48 18.54 6.28
N VAL A 232 -5.22 18.91 6.05
CA VAL A 232 -4.41 19.71 6.99
C VAL A 232 -4.17 21.08 6.33
N PRO A 233 -5.05 22.08 6.55
CA PRO A 233 -4.85 23.41 6.02
C PRO A 233 -3.69 24.12 6.74
N GLY A 234 -2.96 25.01 6.04
CA GLY A 234 -1.81 25.70 6.62
C GLY A 234 -1.20 26.72 5.65
N GLY A 235 0.07 27.05 5.83
CA GLY A 235 0.79 28.16 5.22
C GLY A 235 1.04 28.09 3.70
N GLY A 236 0.18 27.44 2.93
CA GLY A 236 0.25 27.40 1.47
C GLY A 236 1.25 26.39 0.88
N GLN A 237 1.90 25.58 1.71
CA GLN A 237 2.79 24.50 1.24
C GLN A 237 2.00 23.51 0.37
N GLU A 238 2.72 22.77 -0.47
CA GLU A 238 2.14 21.81 -1.40
C GLU A 238 0.98 22.41 -2.22
N GLN A 239 1.15 23.68 -2.63
CA GLN A 239 0.16 24.45 -3.40
C GLN A 239 -1.20 24.60 -2.67
N GLY A 240 -1.16 24.67 -1.32
CA GLY A 240 -2.36 24.76 -0.48
C GLY A 240 -3.11 23.43 -0.30
N ARG A 241 -2.57 22.31 -0.80
CA ARG A 241 -3.22 20.99 -0.70
C ARG A 241 -2.82 20.21 0.58
N ARG A 242 -1.69 20.57 1.18
CA ARG A 242 -1.20 20.01 2.44
C ARG A 242 -0.32 21.04 3.18
N GLY A 243 -0.80 21.55 4.30
CA GLY A 243 -0.09 22.56 5.11
C GLY A 243 1.01 21.94 5.97
N GLY A 244 1.94 22.79 6.38
CA GLY A 244 3.12 22.40 7.19
C GLY A 244 4.40 22.29 6.37
N THR A 245 5.53 22.59 7.02
CA THR A 245 6.85 22.51 6.38
C THR A 245 7.14 21.09 5.92
N VAL A 246 7.54 20.94 4.65
CA VAL A 246 7.91 19.64 4.10
C VAL A 246 9.23 19.18 4.72
N ASP A 247 9.29 17.95 5.19
CA ASP A 247 10.53 17.30 5.64
C ASP A 247 11.40 16.97 4.43
N VAL A 248 12.49 17.70 4.27
CA VAL A 248 13.42 17.56 3.14
C VAL A 248 14.03 16.16 3.10
N ALA A 249 14.46 15.64 4.27
CA ALA A 249 15.07 14.31 4.33
C ALA A 249 14.06 13.21 3.96
N ALA A 250 12.80 13.34 4.40
CA ALA A 250 11.74 12.39 4.07
C ALA A 250 11.40 12.42 2.57
N ALA A 251 11.29 13.60 1.96
CA ALA A 251 11.03 13.75 0.53
C ALA A 251 12.15 13.15 -0.32
N VAL A 252 13.41 13.51 -0.02
CA VAL A 252 14.60 12.96 -0.69
C VAL A 252 14.70 11.44 -0.49
N GLY A 253 14.38 10.96 0.72
CA GLY A 253 14.39 9.53 1.02
C GLY A 253 13.33 8.73 0.26
N LEU A 254 12.12 9.27 0.09
CA LEU A 254 11.07 8.66 -0.74
C LEU A 254 11.51 8.59 -2.21
N ALA A 255 12.02 9.70 -2.76
CA ALA A 255 12.49 9.78 -4.13
C ALA A 255 13.64 8.77 -4.39
N ALA A 256 14.63 8.73 -3.51
CA ALA A 256 15.73 7.78 -3.60
C ALA A 256 15.27 6.33 -3.57
N ALA A 257 14.31 5.99 -2.68
CA ALA A 257 13.74 4.65 -2.57
C ALA A 257 12.96 4.24 -3.83
N LEU A 258 12.17 5.14 -4.42
CA LEU A 258 11.44 4.90 -5.66
C LEU A 258 12.40 4.68 -6.84
N ARG A 259 13.37 5.59 -7.06
CA ARG A 259 14.38 5.45 -8.14
C ARG A 259 15.14 4.13 -8.03
N ALA A 260 15.62 3.81 -6.83
CA ALA A 260 16.32 2.55 -6.60
C ALA A 260 15.45 1.34 -6.91
N THR A 261 14.17 1.38 -6.54
CA THR A 261 13.23 0.30 -6.82
C THR A 261 12.95 0.16 -8.32
N VAL A 262 12.75 1.27 -9.03
CA VAL A 262 12.58 1.27 -10.50
C VAL A 262 13.80 0.66 -11.19
N ARG A 263 15.00 1.11 -10.81
CA ARG A 263 16.28 0.61 -11.37
C ARG A 263 16.45 -0.90 -11.16
N ASP A 264 16.15 -1.39 -9.95
CA ASP A 264 16.47 -2.76 -9.55
C ASP A 264 15.37 -3.76 -9.96
N ARG A 265 14.15 -3.32 -10.25
CA ARG A 265 12.95 -4.15 -10.46
C ARG A 265 13.14 -5.25 -11.49
N ALA A 266 13.71 -4.94 -12.64
CA ALA A 266 13.92 -5.89 -13.72
C ALA A 266 14.82 -7.07 -13.32
N HIS A 267 15.73 -6.87 -12.37
CA HIS A 267 16.62 -7.90 -11.83
C HIS A 267 16.00 -8.61 -10.62
N VAL A 268 15.35 -7.89 -9.73
CA VAL A 268 14.80 -8.43 -8.48
C VAL A 268 13.57 -9.29 -8.73
N ASN A 269 12.62 -8.84 -9.57
CA ASN A 269 11.35 -9.53 -9.75
C ASN A 269 11.49 -10.98 -10.23
N PRO A 270 12.24 -11.32 -11.30
CA PRO A 270 12.33 -12.69 -11.76
C PRO A 270 12.88 -13.64 -10.69
N ARG A 271 13.86 -13.17 -9.91
CA ARG A 271 14.47 -13.94 -8.82
C ARG A 271 13.46 -14.20 -7.71
N VAL A 272 12.71 -13.16 -7.28
CA VAL A 272 11.73 -13.32 -6.20
C VAL A 272 10.51 -14.12 -6.67
N VAL A 273 10.11 -14.07 -7.94
CA VAL A 273 9.09 -14.96 -8.51
C VAL A 273 9.49 -16.43 -8.37
N ALA A 274 10.77 -16.77 -8.67
CA ALA A 274 11.27 -18.14 -8.48
C ALA A 274 11.24 -18.58 -7.00
N LEU A 275 11.63 -17.69 -6.08
CA LEU A 275 11.54 -17.92 -4.64
C LEU A 275 10.09 -18.09 -4.16
N GLN A 276 9.18 -17.29 -4.69
CA GLN A 276 7.75 -17.39 -4.39
C GLN A 276 7.17 -18.75 -4.83
N ALA A 277 7.51 -19.21 -6.04
CA ALA A 277 7.06 -20.50 -6.53
C ALA A 277 7.56 -21.64 -5.63
N LYS A 278 8.83 -21.59 -5.21
CA LYS A 278 9.42 -22.56 -4.27
C LYS A 278 8.72 -22.51 -2.91
N LEU A 279 8.45 -21.32 -2.38
CA LEU A 279 7.76 -21.13 -1.10
C LEU A 279 6.31 -21.66 -1.17
N ILE A 280 5.57 -21.36 -2.23
CA ILE A 280 4.21 -21.86 -2.46
C ILE A 280 4.20 -23.40 -2.53
N ASP A 281 5.10 -23.99 -3.33
CA ASP A 281 5.20 -25.47 -3.45
C ASP A 281 5.50 -26.13 -2.09
N GLY A 282 6.45 -25.56 -1.32
CA GLY A 282 6.81 -26.09 -0.01
C GLY A 282 5.68 -25.96 1.01
N VAL A 283 5.03 -24.81 1.10
CA VAL A 283 3.92 -24.57 2.03
C VAL A 283 2.71 -25.43 1.68
N SER A 284 2.39 -25.61 0.40
CA SER A 284 1.24 -26.42 -0.04
C SER A 284 1.33 -27.90 0.36
N LYS A 285 2.52 -28.38 0.72
CA LYS A 285 2.75 -29.75 1.20
C LYS A 285 2.52 -29.92 2.72
N LEU A 286 2.35 -28.81 3.44
CA LEU A 286 2.13 -28.85 4.88
C LEU A 286 0.68 -29.23 5.22
N THR A 287 0.50 -30.00 6.28
CA THR A 287 -0.81 -30.49 6.69
C THR A 287 -1.75 -29.32 7.00
N GLY A 288 -2.93 -29.30 6.36
CA GLY A 288 -3.98 -28.30 6.55
C GLY A 288 -3.68 -26.91 5.96
N ALA A 289 -2.58 -26.77 5.23
CA ALA A 289 -2.22 -25.53 4.55
C ALA A 289 -3.07 -25.31 3.27
N GLU A 290 -3.50 -24.08 3.05
CA GLU A 290 -4.11 -23.64 1.80
C GLU A 290 -3.56 -22.25 1.43
N VAL A 291 -2.89 -22.17 0.29
CA VAL A 291 -2.37 -20.89 -0.22
C VAL A 291 -3.54 -20.08 -0.78
N THR A 292 -3.74 -18.89 -0.23
CA THR A 292 -4.88 -18.03 -0.56
C THR A 292 -4.75 -17.49 -1.98
N ALA A 293 -5.85 -17.59 -2.76
CA ALA A 293 -5.97 -17.07 -4.12
C ALA A 293 -4.79 -17.45 -5.04
N VAL A 294 -4.32 -18.71 -4.96
CA VAL A 294 -3.08 -19.18 -5.63
C VAL A 294 -3.12 -19.02 -7.16
N ALA A 295 -4.29 -19.07 -7.78
CA ALA A 295 -4.47 -18.95 -9.22
C ALA A 295 -4.59 -17.49 -9.72
N SER A 296 -4.73 -16.52 -8.80
CA SER A 296 -4.93 -15.11 -9.17
C SER A 296 -3.61 -14.44 -9.57
N PRO A 297 -3.66 -13.43 -10.46
CA PRO A 297 -2.53 -12.55 -10.71
C PRO A 297 -2.01 -11.96 -9.40
N ARG A 298 -0.71 -12.08 -9.14
CA ARG A 298 -0.10 -11.64 -7.88
C ARG A 298 1.29 -11.06 -8.06
N VAL A 299 1.69 -10.23 -7.11
CA VAL A 299 3.06 -9.73 -7.05
C VAL A 299 4.04 -10.79 -6.53
N ALA A 300 5.31 -10.65 -6.87
CA ALA A 300 6.34 -11.63 -6.59
C ALA A 300 6.60 -11.88 -5.09
N GLY A 301 6.52 -10.85 -4.26
CA GLY A 301 7.06 -10.88 -2.90
C GLY A 301 6.12 -11.41 -1.82
N THR A 302 4.87 -11.78 -2.10
CA THR A 302 3.88 -12.10 -1.06
C THR A 302 3.30 -13.49 -1.24
N VAL A 303 3.33 -14.28 -0.17
CA VAL A 303 2.63 -15.57 -0.05
C VAL A 303 1.75 -15.49 1.19
N HIS A 304 0.45 -15.63 1.00
CA HIS A 304 -0.53 -15.77 2.08
C HIS A 304 -1.04 -17.20 2.13
N VAL A 305 -1.05 -17.78 3.33
CA VAL A 305 -1.51 -19.16 3.58
C VAL A 305 -2.41 -19.18 4.81
N THR A 306 -3.40 -20.04 4.80
CA THR A 306 -4.21 -20.37 5.96
C THR A 306 -3.95 -21.82 6.38
N PHE A 307 -3.95 -22.08 7.68
CA PHE A 307 -3.79 -23.43 8.25
C PHE A 307 -5.07 -23.80 8.98
N ASP A 308 -5.67 -24.91 8.57
CA ASP A 308 -6.86 -25.46 9.23
C ASP A 308 -6.53 -25.92 10.67
N GLY A 309 -7.34 -25.50 11.64
CA GLY A 309 -7.21 -25.88 13.04
C GLY A 309 -6.00 -25.32 13.79
N LEU A 310 -5.27 -24.34 13.24
CA LEU A 310 -4.19 -23.65 13.93
C LEU A 310 -4.58 -22.18 14.24
N ALA A 311 -3.94 -21.61 15.26
CA ALA A 311 -4.03 -20.19 15.57
C ALA A 311 -2.75 -19.47 15.08
N SER A 312 -2.94 -18.33 14.40
CA SER A 312 -1.83 -17.49 13.89
C SER A 312 -0.85 -17.10 14.98
N ASP A 313 -1.34 -16.72 16.15
CA ASP A 313 -0.53 -16.24 17.27
C ASP A 313 0.44 -17.32 17.78
N GLU A 314 -0.05 -18.57 17.90
CA GLU A 314 0.77 -19.70 18.33
C GLU A 314 1.85 -20.03 17.28
N LEU A 315 1.47 -20.00 15.99
CA LEU A 315 2.40 -20.26 14.90
C LEU A 315 3.47 -19.16 14.82
N LEU A 316 3.07 -17.90 14.90
CA LEU A 316 4.00 -16.75 14.89
C LEU A 316 4.94 -16.77 16.09
N PHE A 317 4.46 -17.15 17.26
CA PHE A 317 5.30 -17.30 18.45
C PHE A 317 6.41 -18.33 18.24
N LEU A 318 6.10 -19.51 17.65
CA LEU A 318 7.10 -20.53 17.37
C LEU A 318 8.09 -20.08 16.26
N LEU A 319 7.59 -19.38 15.25
CA LEU A 319 8.43 -18.82 14.18
C LEU A 319 9.40 -17.77 14.72
N ASP A 320 8.92 -16.84 15.57
CA ASP A 320 9.75 -15.81 16.20
C ASP A 320 10.84 -16.42 17.09
N GLN A 321 10.50 -17.43 17.92
CA GLN A 321 11.49 -18.18 18.71
C GLN A 321 12.56 -18.85 17.84
N ALA A 322 12.22 -19.24 16.62
CA ALA A 322 13.15 -19.85 15.67
C ALA A 322 13.88 -18.80 14.79
N GLY A 323 13.65 -17.51 15.04
CA GLY A 323 14.28 -16.41 14.30
C GLY A 323 13.66 -16.11 12.94
N VAL A 324 12.40 -16.51 12.70
CA VAL A 324 11.63 -16.16 11.49
C VAL A 324 10.64 -15.06 11.81
N TYR A 325 10.80 -13.91 11.17
CA TYR A 325 9.90 -12.75 11.30
C TYR A 325 8.87 -12.75 10.18
N ALA A 326 7.61 -12.99 10.54
CA ALA A 326 6.47 -13.08 9.64
C ALA A 326 5.24 -12.38 10.27
N SER A 327 4.11 -12.35 9.57
CA SER A 327 2.91 -11.63 10.03
C SER A 327 1.66 -12.49 9.87
N ALA A 328 0.65 -12.27 10.74
CA ALA A 328 -0.71 -12.80 10.58
C ALA A 328 -1.54 -12.04 9.54
N ALA A 329 -0.92 -11.21 8.69
CA ALA A 329 -1.57 -10.36 7.69
C ALA A 329 -2.53 -9.28 8.28
N ALA A 330 -3.43 -9.64 9.19
CA ALA A 330 -4.38 -8.75 9.88
C ALA A 330 -3.76 -7.89 10.99
N SER A 331 -2.43 -7.74 11.05
CA SER A 331 -1.70 -7.06 12.15
C SER A 331 -2.08 -5.57 12.35
N CYS A 332 -2.83 -4.97 11.43
CA CYS A 332 -3.29 -3.57 11.54
C CYS A 332 -4.58 -3.40 12.35
N SER A 333 -5.30 -4.48 12.67
CA SER A 333 -6.40 -4.43 13.61
C SER A 333 -5.84 -4.61 15.03
N SER A 334 -5.85 -3.55 15.83
CA SER A 334 -5.34 -3.53 17.21
C SER A 334 -6.14 -4.50 18.10
N GLY A 335 -5.64 -5.71 18.28
CA GLY A 335 -6.20 -6.71 19.21
C GLY A 335 -5.86 -8.13 18.80
N ALA A 336 -5.32 -8.92 19.73
CA ALA A 336 -5.15 -10.35 19.56
C ALA A 336 -6.52 -10.99 19.25
N GLY A 337 -6.64 -11.68 18.10
CA GLY A 337 -7.84 -12.44 17.73
C GLY A 337 -8.77 -11.78 16.71
N ALA A 338 -8.51 -10.59 16.16
CA ALA A 338 -9.33 -10.04 15.09
C ALA A 338 -9.05 -10.77 13.76
N SER A 339 -10.11 -11.28 13.12
CA SER A 339 -10.02 -11.89 11.80
C SER A 339 -9.71 -10.85 10.72
N SER A 340 -9.01 -11.27 9.66
CA SER A 340 -8.75 -10.39 8.51
C SER A 340 -10.07 -10.05 7.80
N HIS A 341 -10.36 -8.73 7.70
CA HIS A 341 -11.49 -8.24 6.90
C HIS A 341 -11.35 -8.60 5.41
N VAL A 342 -10.12 -8.75 4.93
CA VAL A 342 -9.82 -9.19 3.55
C VAL A 342 -10.28 -10.62 3.35
N LEU A 343 -9.89 -11.54 4.24
CA LEU A 343 -10.32 -12.94 4.17
C LEU A 343 -11.83 -13.09 4.37
N GLU A 344 -12.42 -12.30 5.26
CA GLU A 344 -13.88 -12.24 5.44
C GLU A 344 -14.59 -11.79 4.16
N ALA A 345 -14.10 -10.71 3.52
CA ALA A 345 -14.64 -10.24 2.25
C ALA A 345 -14.50 -11.26 1.12
N MET A 346 -13.44 -12.07 1.13
CA MET A 346 -13.24 -13.20 0.20
C MET A 346 -14.08 -14.43 0.52
N GLY A 347 -14.88 -14.42 1.60
CA GLY A 347 -15.71 -15.56 2.01
C GLY A 347 -14.91 -16.73 2.59
N VAL A 348 -13.72 -16.48 3.14
CA VAL A 348 -12.94 -17.49 3.88
C VAL A 348 -13.61 -17.71 5.23
N ALA A 349 -13.84 -18.98 5.61
CA ALA A 349 -14.44 -19.32 6.87
C ALA A 349 -13.61 -18.80 8.07
N ALA A 350 -14.27 -18.28 9.10
CA ALA A 350 -13.60 -17.64 10.24
C ALA A 350 -12.58 -18.55 10.94
N ASP A 351 -12.89 -19.84 11.08
CA ASP A 351 -11.99 -20.82 11.70
C ASP A 351 -10.69 -20.99 10.88
N ARG A 352 -10.80 -21.00 9.55
CA ARG A 352 -9.64 -21.05 8.67
C ARG A 352 -8.86 -19.73 8.68
N ALA A 353 -9.55 -18.59 8.70
CA ALA A 353 -8.92 -17.26 8.76
C ALA A 353 -8.09 -17.05 10.04
N ARG A 354 -8.43 -17.72 11.15
CA ARG A 354 -7.63 -17.70 12.39
C ARG A 354 -6.20 -18.24 12.21
N GLY A 355 -6.02 -19.19 11.29
CA GLY A 355 -4.71 -19.78 10.99
C GLY A 355 -3.95 -19.06 9.88
N SER A 356 -4.22 -17.79 9.64
CA SER A 356 -3.57 -17.02 8.55
C SER A 356 -2.11 -16.70 8.85
N LEU A 357 -1.26 -16.83 7.83
CA LEU A 357 0.14 -16.45 7.85
C LEU A 357 0.50 -15.77 6.53
N ARG A 358 1.10 -14.58 6.61
CA ARG A 358 1.72 -13.92 5.48
C ARG A 358 3.22 -14.02 5.57
N LEU A 359 3.84 -14.57 4.54
CA LEU A 359 5.29 -14.61 4.33
C LEU A 359 5.61 -13.66 3.17
N SER A 360 6.37 -12.62 3.42
CA SER A 360 6.73 -11.65 2.39
C SER A 360 8.23 -11.47 2.26
N MET A 361 8.69 -11.63 1.03
CA MET A 361 10.09 -11.60 0.61
C MET A 361 10.46 -10.25 -0.01
N GLY A 362 11.73 -9.95 -0.10
CA GLY A 362 12.25 -8.76 -0.73
C GLY A 362 13.52 -8.99 -1.54
N ARG A 363 14.17 -7.89 -1.89
CA ARG A 363 15.39 -7.89 -2.70
C ARG A 363 16.56 -8.63 -2.04
N GLU A 364 16.59 -8.73 -0.70
CA GLU A 364 17.66 -9.39 0.05
C GLU A 364 17.41 -10.89 0.26
N THR A 365 16.17 -11.34 0.16
CA THR A 365 15.79 -12.73 0.42
C THR A 365 16.52 -13.69 -0.52
N SER A 366 17.18 -14.69 0.04
CA SER A 366 17.91 -15.72 -0.69
C SER A 366 17.14 -17.04 -0.79
N GLU A 367 17.61 -17.95 -1.63
CA GLU A 367 17.05 -19.31 -1.74
C GLU A 367 17.26 -20.09 -0.45
N SER A 368 18.44 -19.96 0.18
CA SER A 368 18.73 -20.61 1.46
C SER A 368 17.82 -20.12 2.60
N ASP A 369 17.38 -18.85 2.57
CA ASP A 369 16.42 -18.35 3.53
C ASP A 369 15.05 -19.02 3.35
N VAL A 370 14.60 -19.20 2.11
CA VAL A 370 13.35 -19.90 1.81
C VAL A 370 13.40 -21.36 2.28
N ASP A 371 14.52 -22.07 2.02
CA ASP A 371 14.71 -23.46 2.47
C ASP A 371 14.68 -23.56 4.00
N ALA A 372 15.38 -22.67 4.68
CA ALA A 372 15.42 -22.65 6.14
C ALA A 372 14.02 -22.37 6.73
N VAL A 373 13.31 -21.37 6.19
CA VAL A 373 11.96 -21.00 6.66
C VAL A 373 10.95 -22.10 6.42
N LEU A 374 11.01 -22.81 5.28
CA LEU A 374 10.16 -23.98 5.01
C LEU A 374 10.39 -25.09 6.03
N GLY A 375 11.64 -25.38 6.39
CA GLY A 375 11.97 -26.37 7.42
C GLY A 375 11.44 -25.97 8.80
N ILE A 376 11.67 -24.73 9.23
CA ILE A 376 11.20 -24.20 10.51
C ILE A 376 9.66 -24.18 10.56
N LEU A 377 9.00 -23.76 9.49
CA LEU A 377 7.55 -23.72 9.39
C LEU A 377 6.94 -25.14 9.50
N ALA A 378 7.53 -26.12 8.80
CA ALA A 378 7.08 -27.51 8.88
C ALA A 378 7.19 -28.09 10.30
N ASP A 379 8.28 -27.77 11.02
CA ASP A 379 8.49 -28.19 12.41
C ASP A 379 7.49 -27.49 13.34
N SER A 380 7.23 -26.19 13.13
CA SER A 380 6.27 -25.42 13.94
C SER A 380 4.85 -25.95 13.76
N VAL A 381 4.41 -26.18 12.52
CA VAL A 381 3.08 -26.77 12.23
C VAL A 381 2.94 -28.16 12.86
N ARG A 382 3.99 -29.00 12.83
CA ARG A 382 3.97 -30.33 13.44
C ARG A 382 3.85 -30.27 14.98
N ARG A 383 4.45 -29.30 15.62
CA ARG A 383 4.41 -29.08 17.08
C ARG A 383 3.04 -28.60 17.57
N LEU A 384 2.27 -27.93 16.73
CA LEU A 384 0.95 -27.40 17.08
C LEU A 384 -0.20 -28.36 16.79
N ARG A 385 0.09 -29.50 16.13
CA ARG A 385 -0.85 -30.59 15.84
C ARG A 385 -0.63 -31.79 16.74
#